data_a7508c2f1b99dee47fd4026baf11d1e0
#
_entry.id   a7508c2f1b99dee47fd4026baf11d1e0
#
_cell.length_a   1.000
_cell.length_b   1.000
_cell.length_c   1.000
_cell.angle_alpha   90.00
_cell.angle_beta   90.00
_cell.angle_gamma   90.00
#
_symmetry.space_group_name_H-M   'P 1'
#
loop_
_entity.id
_entity.type
_entity.pdbx_description
1 polymer ?
#
loop_
_entity_poly.entity_id
_entity_poly.type
_entity_poly.pdbx_seq_one_letter_code
_entity_poly.pdbx_strand_id
1 'polypeptide(L)'
;MKIFLAQLNPIIGDLDGNAKNIFDVLSIAHKKSANLVITPELSLWGYPPKDLLFDKSLMQKQDNLLNKLSSDIEKRFGNLSIIIGM
;
A
#
# COMPACT_ATOMS: atom_id res chain seq x y z
N MET A 1 -14.37 -15.16 6.92
CA MET A 1 -13.57 -14.01 6.42
C MET A 1 -12.45 -14.51 5.52
N LYS A 2 -12.27 -13.86 4.36
CA LYS A 2 -11.21 -14.22 3.43
C LYS A 2 -10.08 -13.20 3.52
N ILE A 3 -8.87 -13.64 3.84
CA ILE A 3 -7.71 -12.80 4.01
C ILE A 3 -6.75 -13.03 2.86
N PHE A 4 -6.27 -11.94 2.25
CA PHE A 4 -5.30 -11.96 1.17
C PHE A 4 -3.96 -11.45 1.71
N LEU A 5 -2.95 -12.31 1.74
CA LEU A 5 -1.59 -11.94 2.14
C LEU A 5 -0.82 -11.53 0.89
N ALA A 6 -0.51 -10.26 0.77
CA ALA A 6 0.19 -9.74 -0.40
C ALA A 6 1.70 -9.94 -0.28
N GLN A 7 2.31 -10.45 -1.34
CA GLN A 7 3.76 -10.50 -1.45
C GLN A 7 4.19 -9.42 -2.43
N LEU A 8 4.90 -8.43 -1.92
CA LEU A 8 5.36 -7.29 -2.69
C LEU A 8 6.89 -7.19 -2.66
N ASN A 9 7.46 -6.66 -3.74
CA ASN A 9 8.88 -6.36 -3.80
C ASN A 9 9.05 -4.85 -3.97
N PRO A 10 8.85 -4.07 -2.88
CA PRO A 10 8.93 -2.63 -2.99
C PRO A 10 10.35 -2.15 -3.32
N ILE A 11 10.44 -1.11 -4.14
CA ILE A 11 11.70 -0.47 -4.49
C ILE A 11 11.96 0.64 -3.50
N ILE A 12 13.16 0.69 -2.92
CA ILE A 12 13.51 1.68 -1.92
C ILE A 12 13.30 3.10 -2.46
N GLY A 13 12.48 3.87 -1.77
CA GLY A 13 12.21 5.27 -2.11
C GLY A 13 11.29 5.51 -3.30
N ASP A 14 10.85 4.47 -3.99
CA ASP A 14 9.91 4.61 -5.11
C ASP A 14 8.47 4.54 -4.60
N LEU A 15 8.06 5.62 -3.92
CA LEU A 15 6.75 5.69 -3.29
C LEU A 15 5.60 5.53 -4.30
N ASP A 16 5.70 6.18 -5.46
CA ASP A 16 4.65 6.08 -6.49
C ASP A 16 4.53 4.68 -7.05
N GLY A 17 5.66 4.05 -7.40
CA GLY A 17 5.67 2.68 -7.91
C GLY A 17 5.19 1.69 -6.88
N ASN A 18 5.62 1.84 -5.63
CA ASN A 18 5.20 0.97 -4.54
C ASN A 18 3.70 1.12 -4.27
N ALA A 19 3.17 2.34 -4.29
CA ALA A 19 1.75 2.60 -4.12
C ALA A 19 0.93 1.97 -5.24
N LYS A 20 1.43 2.05 -6.48
CA LYS A 20 0.77 1.39 -7.62
C LYS A 20 0.71 -0.11 -7.44
N ASN A 21 1.78 -0.72 -6.95
CA ASN A 21 1.81 -2.16 -6.70
C ASN A 21 0.81 -2.55 -5.61
N ILE A 22 0.68 -1.74 -4.56
CA ILE A 22 -0.34 -1.95 -3.52
C ILE A 22 -1.74 -1.88 -4.15
N PHE A 23 -2.00 -0.88 -4.97
CA PHE A 23 -3.29 -0.73 -5.65
C PHE A 23 -3.60 -1.94 -6.53
N ASP A 24 -2.62 -2.43 -7.29
CA ASP A 24 -2.79 -3.60 -8.16
C ASP A 24 -3.18 -4.84 -7.34
N VAL A 25 -2.54 -5.03 -6.18
CA VAL A 25 -2.88 -6.13 -5.26
C VAL A 25 -4.29 -5.98 -4.72
N LEU A 26 -4.71 -4.76 -4.39
CA LEU A 26 -6.08 -4.49 -3.94
C LEU A 26 -7.09 -4.89 -5.00
N SER A 27 -6.81 -4.58 -6.27
CA SER A 27 -7.68 -4.94 -7.38
C SER A 27 -7.82 -6.46 -7.50
N ILE A 28 -6.72 -7.20 -7.38
CA ILE A 28 -6.73 -8.66 -7.44
C ILE A 28 -7.51 -9.23 -6.25
N ALA A 29 -7.26 -8.73 -5.05
CA ALA A 29 -7.93 -9.19 -3.85
C ALA A 29 -9.44 -8.93 -3.91
N HIS A 30 -9.83 -7.79 -4.44
CA HIS A 30 -11.24 -7.43 -4.62
C HIS A 30 -11.93 -8.41 -5.57
N LYS A 31 -11.28 -8.75 -6.69
CA LYS A 31 -11.81 -9.72 -7.65
C LYS A 31 -11.98 -11.11 -7.04
N LYS A 32 -11.13 -11.45 -6.07
CA LYS A 32 -11.20 -12.73 -5.35
C LYS A 32 -12.12 -12.69 -4.14
N SER A 33 -12.85 -11.60 -3.96
CA SER A 33 -13.80 -11.40 -2.85
C SER A 33 -13.13 -11.47 -1.47
N ALA A 34 -11.91 -10.99 -1.36
CA ALA A 34 -11.23 -10.90 -0.07
C ALA A 34 -11.87 -9.81 0.80
N ASN A 35 -11.82 -9.99 2.11
CA ASN A 35 -12.30 -9.03 3.09
C ASN A 35 -11.18 -8.16 3.64
N LEU A 36 -9.97 -8.70 3.68
CA LEU A 36 -8.82 -8.04 4.28
C LEU A 36 -7.57 -8.34 3.44
N VAL A 37 -6.78 -7.31 3.18
CA VAL A 37 -5.46 -7.43 2.56
C VAL A 37 -4.41 -7.01 3.57
N ILE A 38 -3.36 -7.80 3.72
CA ILE A 38 -2.22 -7.49 4.59
C ILE A 38 -0.98 -7.40 3.70
N THR A 39 -0.28 -6.27 3.76
CA THR A 39 0.95 -6.06 3.02
C THR A 39 2.18 -6.19 3.92
N PRO A 40 3.36 -6.48 3.34
CA PRO A 40 4.59 -6.60 4.12
C PRO A 40 5.01 -5.29 4.78
N GLU A 41 5.90 -5.39 5.75
CA GLU A 41 6.53 -4.24 6.39
C GLU A 41 7.18 -3.33 5.35
N LEU A 42 7.03 -2.01 5.53
CA LEU A 42 7.59 -0.97 4.66
C LEU A 42 7.22 -1.14 3.17
N SER A 43 5.98 -1.61 2.90
CA SER A 43 5.53 -1.86 1.51
C SER A 43 5.56 -0.61 0.64
N LEU A 44 5.38 0.57 1.22
CA LEU A 44 5.38 1.82 0.48
C LEU A 44 6.80 2.36 0.26
N TRP A 45 7.69 2.13 1.21
CA TRP A 45 9.05 2.67 1.19
C TRP A 45 10.10 1.76 0.59
N GLY A 46 9.91 0.44 0.70
CA GLY A 46 10.96 -0.52 0.46
C GLY A 46 11.86 -0.70 1.68
N TYR A 47 12.42 -1.87 1.84
CA TYR A 47 13.25 -2.19 3.01
C TYR A 47 14.67 -2.51 2.55
N PRO A 48 15.69 -1.95 3.21
CA PRO A 48 15.66 -0.92 4.26
C PRO A 48 15.47 0.48 3.69
N PRO A 49 14.73 1.38 4.38
CA PRO A 49 14.46 2.74 3.86
C PRO A 49 15.63 3.70 4.00
N LYS A 50 16.65 3.33 4.75
CA LYS A 50 17.86 4.14 4.98
C LYS A 50 17.50 5.55 5.49
N ASP A 51 18.17 6.59 4.99
CA ASP A 51 17.95 7.97 5.45
C ASP A 51 16.73 8.64 4.81
N LEU A 52 16.02 7.93 3.93
CA LEU A 52 14.86 8.50 3.23
C LEU A 52 13.75 8.91 4.19
N LEU A 53 13.64 8.24 5.35
CA LEU A 53 12.63 8.56 6.35
C LEU A 53 12.79 9.94 6.97
N PHE A 54 13.95 10.58 6.81
CA PHE A 54 14.20 11.92 7.29
C PHE A 54 13.91 13.02 6.27
N ASP A 55 13.54 12.64 5.05
CA ASP A 55 13.20 13.60 4.00
C ASP A 55 11.74 14.04 4.15
N LYS A 56 11.55 15.32 4.48
CA LYS A 56 10.21 15.86 4.72
C LYS A 56 9.32 15.83 3.47
N SER A 57 9.88 16.05 2.29
CA SER A 57 9.10 16.03 1.06
C SER A 57 8.61 14.63 0.75
N LEU A 58 9.41 13.60 1.02
CA LEU A 58 9.00 12.21 0.87
C LEU A 58 7.95 11.82 1.91
N MET A 59 8.06 12.32 3.14
CA MET A 59 7.04 12.07 4.17
C MET A 59 5.70 12.69 3.77
N GLN A 60 5.71 13.89 3.20
CA GLN A 60 4.49 14.52 2.69
C GLN A 60 3.90 13.72 1.54
N LYS A 61 4.75 13.20 0.66
CA LYS A 61 4.31 12.36 -0.44
C LYS A 61 3.68 11.06 0.07
N GLN A 62 4.25 10.46 1.12
CA GLN A 62 3.65 9.30 1.77
C GLN A 62 2.22 9.59 2.21
N ASP A 63 2.02 10.71 2.92
CA ASP A 63 0.70 11.07 3.43
C ASP A 63 -0.30 11.26 2.28
N ASN A 64 0.12 11.92 1.20
CA ASN A 64 -0.73 12.12 0.03
C ASN A 64 -1.11 10.80 -0.64
N LEU A 65 -0.16 9.88 -0.77
CA LEU A 65 -0.42 8.56 -1.37
C LEU A 65 -1.34 7.71 -0.50
N LEU A 66 -1.17 7.75 0.82
CA LEU A 66 -2.05 7.03 1.74
C LEU A 66 -3.47 7.57 1.68
N ASN A 67 -3.63 8.89 1.59
CA ASN A 67 -4.94 9.50 1.45
C ASN A 67 -5.61 9.09 0.13
N LYS A 68 -4.85 9.04 -0.95
CA LYS A 68 -5.34 8.60 -2.25
C LYS A 68 -5.77 7.13 -2.22
N LEU A 69 -4.95 6.26 -1.61
CA LEU A 69 -5.28 4.85 -1.47
C LEU A 69 -6.56 4.67 -0.66
N SER A 70 -6.70 5.41 0.44
CA SER A 70 -7.89 5.36 1.27
C SER A 70 -9.13 5.75 0.47
N SER A 71 -9.04 6.82 -0.33
CA SER A 71 -10.14 7.26 -1.19
C SER A 71 -10.50 6.22 -2.24
N ASP A 72 -9.50 5.60 -2.87
CA ASP A 72 -9.72 4.57 -3.88
C ASP A 72 -10.38 3.33 -3.29
N ILE A 73 -9.98 2.92 -2.09
CA ILE A 73 -10.60 1.79 -1.39
C ILE A 73 -12.07 2.07 -1.14
N GLU A 74 -12.38 3.26 -0.63
CA GLU A 74 -13.75 3.64 -0.32
C GLU A 74 -14.64 3.65 -1.57
N LYS A 75 -14.12 4.15 -2.69
CA LYS A 75 -14.89 4.29 -3.92
C LYS A 75 -15.00 3.01 -4.74
N ARG A 76 -13.92 2.20 -4.78
CA ARG A 76 -13.81 1.05 -5.68
C ARG A 76 -13.88 -0.30 -4.98
N PHE A 77 -13.46 -0.34 -3.73
CA PHE A 77 -13.31 -1.60 -2.97
C PHE A 77 -14.00 -1.50 -1.61
N GLY A 78 -15.21 -0.93 -1.56
CA GLY A 78 -15.90 -0.55 -0.33
C GLY A 78 -15.99 -1.60 0.76
N ASN A 79 -15.97 -2.89 0.40
CA ASN A 79 -16.06 -3.98 1.39
C ASN A 79 -14.68 -4.57 1.75
N LEU A 80 -13.61 -3.95 1.25
CA LEU A 80 -12.25 -4.43 1.46
C LEU A 80 -11.54 -3.55 2.47
N SER A 81 -10.90 -4.18 3.46
CA SER A 81 -10.02 -3.50 4.40
C SER A 81 -8.57 -3.84 4.08
N ILE A 82 -7.66 -2.93 4.41
CA ILE A 82 -6.23 -3.14 4.16
C ILE A 82 -5.41 -2.78 5.39
N ILE A 83 -4.39 -3.58 5.68
CA ILE A 83 -3.34 -3.27 6.64
C ILE A 83 -2.06 -3.10 5.85
N ILE A 84 -1.52 -1.89 5.85
CA ILE A 84 -0.27 -1.59 5.14
C ILE A 84 0.88 -1.58 6.15
N GLY A 85 1.90 -2.39 5.88
CA GLY A 85 3.10 -2.41 6.69
C GLY A 85 3.89 -1.11 6.49
N MET A 86 4.08 -0.38 7.55
CA MET A 86 4.83 0.87 7.58
C MET A 86 6.16 0.68 8.33
#